data_3ee34820601de88d99f463dd8039f7fe
#
_entry.id   3ee34820601de88d99f463dd8039f7fe
#
_cell.length_a   1.000
_cell.length_b   1.000
_cell.length_c   1.000
_cell.angle_alpha   90.00
_cell.angle_beta   90.00
_cell.angle_gamma   90.00
#
_symmetry.space_group_name_H-M   'P 1'
#
loop_
_entity.id
_entity.type
_entity.pdbx_description
1 polymer ?
#
loop_
_entity_poly.entity_id
_entity_poly.type
_entity_poly.pdbx_seq_one_letter_code
_entity_poly.pdbx_strand_id
1 'polypeptide(L)'
;MWLTETGEAGCGGDSWASKFLDSFRFMDQLGSLAQKNVQSVMVNTLASSDYGLIDEETLKPRPDYWAALLWKRTMGVRVLDPGLASNTKLRIYAHCSTDLKGGVTVLVLNLDRTATQSLTFPTSGKRFTLSASDVMSENVSLNGKELESKSDGTPPVMLGQSFKRETEEFAPLTITFLNLPGARNAACTN
;
A
#
# COMPACT_ATOMS: atom_id res chain seq x y z
N MET A 1 3.40 -19.19 -9.35
CA MET A 1 1.93 -19.16 -9.59
C MET A 1 1.55 -17.74 -9.98
N TRP A 2 0.54 -17.58 -10.84
CA TRP A 2 0.00 -16.28 -11.24
C TRP A 2 -1.49 -16.24 -10.91
N LEU A 3 -1.96 -15.13 -10.37
CA LEU A 3 -3.38 -14.81 -10.29
C LEU A 3 -3.69 -13.92 -11.50
N THR A 4 -4.36 -14.50 -12.48
CA THR A 4 -4.52 -13.88 -13.81
C THR A 4 -5.69 -12.89 -13.88
N GLU A 5 -6.54 -12.88 -12.87
CA GLU A 5 -7.61 -11.90 -12.74
C GLU A 5 -8.03 -11.78 -11.28
N THR A 6 -8.21 -10.55 -10.80
CA THR A 6 -8.79 -10.26 -9.49
C THR A 6 -9.44 -8.87 -9.49
N GLY A 7 -10.49 -8.73 -8.69
CA GLY A 7 -11.21 -7.50 -8.36
C GLY A 7 -11.97 -7.72 -7.07
N GLU A 8 -12.70 -6.72 -6.60
CA GLU A 8 -13.56 -6.85 -5.41
C GLU A 8 -14.93 -7.44 -5.75
N ALA A 9 -15.41 -7.24 -6.98
CA ALA A 9 -16.70 -7.78 -7.45
C ALA A 9 -16.60 -8.29 -8.89
N GLY A 10 -17.32 -9.37 -9.19
CA GLY A 10 -17.52 -9.82 -10.56
C GLY A 10 -18.61 -8.97 -11.22
N CYS A 11 -18.30 -8.35 -12.37
CA CYS A 11 -19.23 -7.54 -13.16
C CYS A 11 -19.61 -6.17 -12.55
N GLY A 12 -18.93 -5.71 -11.51
CA GLY A 12 -19.17 -4.40 -10.91
C GLY A 12 -20.40 -4.32 -9.98
N GLY A 13 -20.78 -3.10 -9.60
CA GLY A 13 -21.97 -2.83 -8.79
C GLY A 13 -21.79 -2.94 -7.29
N ASP A 14 -20.55 -3.10 -6.80
CA ASP A 14 -20.30 -3.07 -5.37
C ASP A 14 -20.17 -1.62 -4.88
N SER A 15 -20.88 -1.29 -3.79
CA SER A 15 -20.94 0.08 -3.26
C SER A 15 -19.62 0.61 -2.70
N TRP A 16 -18.68 -0.26 -2.40
CA TRP A 16 -17.35 0.10 -1.89
C TRP A 16 -16.22 -0.05 -2.91
N ALA A 17 -16.55 -0.52 -4.12
CA ALA A 17 -15.68 -0.43 -5.28
C ALA A 17 -15.20 1.02 -5.45
N SER A 18 -13.99 1.24 -5.89
CA SER A 18 -13.40 2.56 -6.03
C SER A 18 -13.21 3.39 -4.75
N LYS A 19 -13.54 2.88 -3.58
CA LYS A 19 -13.40 3.56 -2.29
C LYS A 19 -12.09 3.19 -1.59
N PHE A 20 -11.66 4.03 -0.64
CA PHE A 20 -10.45 3.75 0.15
C PHE A 20 -10.55 2.42 0.92
N LEU A 21 -11.76 1.96 1.22
CA LEU A 21 -12.00 0.66 1.85
C LEU A 21 -11.40 -0.49 1.01
N ASP A 22 -11.55 -0.44 -0.32
CA ASP A 22 -11.00 -1.48 -1.19
C ASP A 22 -9.47 -1.51 -1.17
N SER A 23 -8.81 -0.38 -0.97
CA SER A 23 -7.35 -0.34 -0.91
C SER A 23 -6.77 -1.20 0.21
N PHE A 24 -7.49 -1.42 1.32
CA PHE A 24 -7.07 -2.36 2.36
C PHE A 24 -7.14 -3.80 1.89
N ARG A 25 -8.26 -4.21 1.24
CA ARG A 25 -8.40 -5.54 0.64
C ARG A 25 -7.31 -5.77 -0.40
N PHE A 26 -7.12 -4.81 -1.29
CA PHE A 26 -6.14 -4.91 -2.37
C PHE A 26 -4.71 -5.05 -1.85
N MET A 27 -4.28 -4.24 -0.89
CA MET A 27 -2.93 -4.33 -0.31
C MET A 27 -2.74 -5.60 0.52
N ASP A 28 -3.76 -6.04 1.27
CA ASP A 28 -3.73 -7.31 2.01
C ASP A 28 -3.64 -8.50 1.05
N GLN A 29 -4.36 -8.45 -0.06
CA GLN A 29 -4.29 -9.47 -1.12
C GLN A 29 -2.87 -9.55 -1.71
N LEU A 30 -2.28 -8.43 -2.12
CA LEU A 30 -0.93 -8.41 -2.68
C LEU A 30 0.09 -8.97 -1.68
N GLY A 31 0.05 -8.53 -0.41
CA GLY A 31 0.96 -8.99 0.62
C GLY A 31 0.82 -10.48 0.94
N SER A 32 -0.41 -10.94 1.16
CA SER A 32 -0.70 -12.34 1.49
C SER A 32 -0.38 -13.30 0.35
N LEU A 33 -0.64 -12.92 -0.90
CA LEU A 33 -0.32 -13.73 -2.08
C LEU A 33 1.19 -13.77 -2.34
N ALA A 34 1.90 -12.66 -2.13
CA ALA A 34 3.36 -12.62 -2.23
C ALA A 34 4.01 -13.60 -1.24
N GLN A 35 3.55 -13.65 0.01
CA GLN A 35 4.01 -14.63 1.01
C GLN A 35 3.74 -16.09 0.60
N LYS A 36 2.74 -16.33 -0.26
CA LYS A 36 2.40 -17.65 -0.83
C LYS A 36 3.09 -17.92 -2.16
N ASN A 37 4.11 -17.14 -2.52
CA ASN A 37 4.87 -17.26 -3.76
C ASN A 37 4.02 -17.09 -5.03
N VAL A 38 2.99 -16.25 -4.98
CA VAL A 38 2.30 -15.75 -6.17
C VAL A 38 3.13 -14.62 -6.77
N GLN A 39 3.63 -14.83 -7.98
CA GLN A 39 4.60 -13.94 -8.62
C GLN A 39 3.97 -12.76 -9.35
N SER A 40 2.72 -12.91 -9.77
CA SER A 40 1.97 -11.88 -10.48
C SER A 40 0.51 -11.89 -10.05
N VAL A 41 -0.02 -10.69 -9.82
CA VAL A 41 -1.44 -10.44 -9.55
C VAL A 41 -1.92 -9.44 -10.59
N MET A 42 -2.87 -9.84 -11.42
CA MET A 42 -3.43 -9.00 -12.48
C MET A 42 -4.79 -8.47 -12.02
N VAL A 43 -4.85 -7.16 -11.82
CA VAL A 43 -6.08 -6.50 -11.39
C VAL A 43 -6.94 -6.20 -12.60
N ASN A 44 -8.17 -6.61 -12.55
CA ASN A 44 -9.20 -6.19 -13.49
C ASN A 44 -9.98 -5.03 -12.83
N THR A 45 -9.81 -3.76 -13.24
CA THR A 45 -9.14 -3.34 -14.46
C THR A 45 -8.43 -2.00 -14.22
N LEU A 46 -7.63 -1.53 -15.19
CA LEU A 46 -7.04 -0.19 -15.10
C LEU A 46 -8.10 0.91 -15.18
N ALA A 47 -8.98 0.81 -16.18
CA ALA A 47 -10.13 1.70 -16.40
C ALA A 47 -11.28 0.84 -16.97
N SER A 48 -12.37 1.43 -17.37
CA SER A 48 -13.55 0.77 -17.98
C SER A 48 -14.46 0.00 -17.02
N SER A 49 -14.50 0.40 -15.75
CA SER A 49 -15.49 -0.11 -14.79
C SER A 49 -15.56 0.81 -13.56
N ASP A 50 -16.64 0.67 -12.79
CA ASP A 50 -16.80 1.35 -11.50
C ASP A 50 -15.73 0.95 -10.46
N TYR A 51 -15.08 -0.20 -10.63
CA TYR A 51 -13.98 -0.71 -9.81
C TYR A 51 -12.59 -0.54 -10.44
N GLY A 52 -12.48 0.14 -11.57
CA GLY A 52 -11.19 0.41 -12.21
C GLY A 52 -10.27 1.25 -11.33
N LEU A 53 -8.96 1.10 -11.48
CA LEU A 53 -7.96 1.91 -10.76
C LEU A 53 -8.03 3.40 -11.15
N ILE A 54 -8.53 3.68 -12.35
CA ILE A 54 -8.73 5.02 -12.90
C ILE A 54 -10.21 5.12 -13.30
N ASP A 55 -10.84 6.21 -12.95
CA ASP A 55 -12.18 6.54 -13.40
C ASP A 55 -12.18 6.77 -14.92
N GLU A 56 -13.06 6.05 -15.64
CA GLU A 56 -13.03 6.06 -17.10
C GLU A 56 -13.54 7.36 -17.75
N GLU A 57 -14.39 8.10 -17.03
CA GLU A 57 -14.97 9.36 -17.55
C GLU A 57 -14.06 10.56 -17.25
N THR A 58 -13.55 10.63 -16.01
CA THR A 58 -12.79 11.78 -15.53
C THR A 58 -11.28 11.59 -15.63
N LEU A 59 -10.82 10.35 -15.87
CA LEU A 59 -9.42 9.92 -15.84
C LEU A 59 -8.74 10.17 -14.48
N LYS A 60 -9.51 10.34 -13.42
CA LYS A 60 -8.97 10.54 -12.07
C LYS A 60 -8.52 9.20 -11.48
N PRO A 61 -7.32 9.14 -10.90
CA PRO A 61 -6.89 7.96 -10.14
C PRO A 61 -7.74 7.77 -8.88
N ARG A 62 -8.19 6.55 -8.67
CA ARG A 62 -8.92 6.13 -7.47
C ARG A 62 -7.96 5.69 -6.36
N PRO A 63 -8.41 5.47 -5.12
CA PRO A 63 -7.57 5.08 -3.99
C PRO A 63 -6.61 3.93 -4.28
N ASP A 64 -7.06 2.88 -4.94
CA ASP A 64 -6.28 1.69 -5.28
C ASP A 64 -5.12 1.99 -6.23
N TYR A 65 -5.29 2.94 -7.15
CA TYR A 65 -4.20 3.39 -8.01
C TYR A 65 -3.03 3.94 -7.17
N TRP A 66 -3.33 4.77 -6.18
CA TRP A 66 -2.30 5.38 -5.33
C TRP A 66 -1.59 4.34 -4.46
N ALA A 67 -2.35 3.38 -3.91
CA ALA A 67 -1.81 2.27 -3.15
C ALA A 67 -0.93 1.36 -4.03
N ALA A 68 -1.38 1.01 -5.24
CA ALA A 68 -0.60 0.25 -6.22
C ALA A 68 0.68 0.97 -6.65
N LEU A 69 0.61 2.30 -6.83
CA LEU A 69 1.78 3.11 -7.20
C LEU A 69 2.83 3.13 -6.08
N LEU A 70 2.41 3.24 -4.82
CA LEU A 70 3.33 3.13 -3.67
C LEU A 70 3.92 1.72 -3.58
N TRP A 71 3.09 0.68 -3.72
CA TRP A 71 3.58 -0.71 -3.76
C TRP A 71 4.68 -0.86 -4.82
N LYS A 72 4.39 -0.49 -6.05
CA LYS A 72 5.34 -0.60 -7.18
C LYS A 72 6.64 0.16 -6.94
N ARG A 73 6.58 1.32 -6.28
CA ARG A 73 7.75 2.17 -6.03
C ARG A 73 8.60 1.71 -4.85
N THR A 74 8.03 0.99 -3.90
CA THR A 74 8.70 0.72 -2.62
C THR A 74 8.92 -0.76 -2.34
N MET A 75 7.97 -1.62 -2.71
CA MET A 75 8.00 -3.06 -2.45
C MET A 75 8.71 -3.78 -3.61
N GLY A 76 9.92 -4.25 -3.38
CA GLY A 76 10.67 -5.05 -4.36
C GLY A 76 10.12 -6.47 -4.48
N VAL A 77 10.65 -7.22 -5.44
CA VAL A 77 10.15 -8.57 -5.78
C VAL A 77 10.50 -9.65 -4.74
N ARG A 78 11.50 -9.41 -3.89
CA ARG A 78 11.90 -10.38 -2.87
C ARG A 78 11.10 -10.18 -1.60
N VAL A 79 10.27 -11.16 -1.29
CA VAL A 79 9.45 -11.22 -0.07
C VAL A 79 10.33 -11.61 1.13
N LEU A 80 10.07 -10.99 2.27
CA LEU A 80 10.74 -11.24 3.54
C LEU A 80 9.70 -11.64 4.58
N ASP A 81 10.13 -12.40 5.58
CA ASP A 81 9.37 -12.60 6.80
C ASP A 81 9.49 -11.31 7.65
N PRO A 82 8.39 -10.63 8.00
CA PRO A 82 8.43 -9.45 8.85
C PRO A 82 8.85 -9.75 10.30
N GLY A 83 8.89 -11.02 10.71
CA GLY A 83 9.14 -11.42 12.09
C GLY A 83 8.03 -11.05 13.06
N LEU A 84 6.89 -10.60 12.57
CA LEU A 84 5.72 -10.17 13.32
C LEU A 84 4.47 -10.84 12.74
N ALA A 85 3.63 -11.40 13.59
CA ALA A 85 2.39 -12.02 13.16
C ALA A 85 1.32 -10.96 12.82
N SER A 86 0.75 -11.06 11.62
CA SER A 86 -0.50 -10.35 11.31
C SER A 86 -1.64 -10.88 12.17
N ASN A 87 -2.61 -10.03 12.49
CA ASN A 87 -3.82 -10.37 13.22
C ASN A 87 -5.05 -9.72 12.56
N THR A 88 -6.22 -9.85 13.12
CA THR A 88 -7.47 -9.31 12.55
C THR A 88 -7.49 -7.78 12.41
N LYS A 89 -6.66 -7.08 13.19
CA LYS A 89 -6.62 -5.61 13.22
C LYS A 89 -5.37 -5.03 12.59
N LEU A 90 -4.31 -5.82 12.43
CA LEU A 90 -3.02 -5.37 11.92
C LEU A 90 -2.48 -6.39 10.91
N ARG A 91 -2.19 -5.93 9.69
CA ARG A 91 -1.50 -6.71 8.67
C ARG A 91 -0.12 -6.11 8.44
N ILE A 92 0.88 -6.99 8.35
CA ILE A 92 2.28 -6.57 8.17
C ILE A 92 2.91 -7.44 7.08
N TYR A 93 3.51 -6.77 6.10
CA TYR A 93 4.22 -7.40 4.98
C TYR A 93 5.57 -6.75 4.81
N ALA A 94 6.60 -7.52 4.49
CA ALA A 94 7.94 -7.01 4.29
C ALA A 94 8.55 -7.52 2.99
N HIS A 95 9.18 -6.61 2.25
CA HIS A 95 9.93 -6.92 1.03
C HIS A 95 11.28 -6.22 1.05
N CYS A 96 12.22 -6.69 0.25
CA CYS A 96 13.36 -5.86 -0.10
C CYS A 96 12.85 -4.57 -0.77
N SER A 97 13.47 -3.45 -0.48
CA SER A 97 13.13 -2.18 -1.16
C SER A 97 13.49 -2.22 -2.62
N THR A 98 12.71 -1.55 -3.47
CA THR A 98 12.93 -1.51 -4.92
C THR A 98 14.30 -0.92 -5.29
N ASP A 99 14.65 0.23 -4.69
CA ASP A 99 15.80 1.04 -5.13
C ASP A 99 16.94 1.13 -4.12
N LEU A 100 16.88 0.34 -3.02
CA LEU A 100 17.86 0.44 -1.93
C LEU A 100 18.50 -0.91 -1.64
N LYS A 101 19.74 -1.06 -2.06
CA LYS A 101 20.54 -2.26 -1.75
C LYS A 101 20.63 -2.47 -0.24
N GLY A 102 20.25 -3.65 0.24
CA GLY A 102 20.15 -3.98 1.66
C GLY A 102 18.95 -3.33 2.40
N GLY A 103 18.20 -2.47 1.72
CA GLY A 103 17.01 -1.82 2.28
C GLY A 103 15.81 -2.75 2.34
N VAL A 104 14.93 -2.46 3.30
CA VAL A 104 13.66 -3.19 3.49
C VAL A 104 12.50 -2.21 3.44
N THR A 105 11.42 -2.58 2.79
CA THR A 105 10.14 -1.89 2.88
C THR A 105 9.15 -2.75 3.65
N VAL A 106 8.50 -2.14 4.63
CA VAL A 106 7.44 -2.76 5.43
C VAL A 106 6.11 -2.07 5.12
N LEU A 107 5.13 -2.86 4.71
CA LEU A 107 3.74 -2.40 4.58
C LEU A 107 3.00 -2.76 5.87
N VAL A 108 2.34 -1.77 6.45
CA VAL A 108 1.50 -1.90 7.64
C VAL A 108 0.09 -1.42 7.31
N LEU A 109 -0.90 -2.29 7.49
CA LEU A 109 -2.32 -1.96 7.39
C LEU A 109 -2.90 -1.97 8.81
N ASN A 110 -3.28 -0.81 9.32
CA ASN A 110 -4.07 -0.74 10.55
C ASN A 110 -5.55 -0.81 10.19
N LEU A 111 -6.17 -1.95 10.43
CA LEU A 111 -7.58 -2.22 10.15
C LEU A 111 -8.49 -1.88 11.34
N ASP A 112 -7.91 -1.49 12.48
CA ASP A 112 -8.70 -1.07 13.65
C ASP A 112 -9.39 0.26 13.34
N ARG A 113 -10.67 0.36 13.69
CA ARG A 113 -11.47 1.56 13.44
C ARG A 113 -11.23 2.68 14.45
N THR A 114 -10.65 2.36 15.59
CA THR A 114 -10.57 3.28 16.73
C THR A 114 -9.20 3.31 17.39
N ALA A 115 -8.45 2.21 17.34
CA ALA A 115 -7.18 2.10 18.06
C ALA A 115 -5.97 2.38 17.16
N THR A 116 -5.10 3.24 17.63
CA THR A 116 -3.74 3.38 17.10
C THR A 116 -2.94 2.14 17.45
N GLN A 117 -2.18 1.63 16.47
CA GLN A 117 -1.23 0.53 16.64
C GLN A 117 0.19 1.09 16.69
N SER A 118 1.11 0.40 17.36
CA SER A 118 2.50 0.85 17.47
C SER A 118 3.48 -0.28 17.17
N LEU A 119 4.51 0.02 16.41
CA LEU A 119 5.61 -0.92 16.11
C LEU A 119 6.95 -0.20 16.29
N THR A 120 7.95 -0.92 16.82
CA THR A 120 9.30 -0.40 16.97
C THR A 120 10.19 -0.86 15.83
N PHE A 121 10.88 0.09 15.20
CA PHE A 121 11.79 -0.17 14.09
C PHE A 121 13.26 0.00 14.50
N PRO A 122 14.15 -0.91 14.03
CA PRO A 122 15.57 -0.90 14.43
C PRO A 122 16.38 0.21 13.78
N THR A 123 15.83 0.92 12.80
CA THR A 123 16.51 1.96 12.03
C THR A 123 15.56 3.07 11.62
N SER A 124 16.10 4.24 11.31
CA SER A 124 15.35 5.35 10.71
C SER A 124 14.95 5.06 9.27
N GLY A 125 13.98 5.82 8.75
CA GLY A 125 13.50 5.62 7.41
C GLY A 125 12.62 6.74 6.88
N LYS A 126 11.85 6.38 5.86
CA LYS A 126 10.80 7.20 5.26
C LYS A 126 9.46 6.48 5.38
N ARG A 127 8.42 7.20 5.80
CA ARG A 127 7.05 6.69 5.86
C ARG A 127 6.18 7.35 4.79
N PHE A 128 5.28 6.58 4.22
CA PHE A 128 4.28 6.98 3.24
C PHE A 128 2.94 6.46 3.74
N THR A 129 2.16 7.31 4.38
CA THR A 129 0.87 6.93 4.96
C THR A 129 -0.27 7.42 4.10
N LEU A 130 -1.05 6.48 3.57
CA LEU A 130 -2.34 6.76 2.95
C LEU A 130 -3.43 6.78 4.00
N SER A 131 -4.27 7.78 3.94
CA SER A 131 -5.44 7.96 4.80
C SER A 131 -6.55 8.68 4.04
N ALA A 132 -7.77 8.58 4.53
CA ALA A 132 -8.92 9.33 4.02
C ALA A 132 -9.75 9.86 5.19
N SER A 133 -10.62 10.83 4.92
CA SER A 133 -11.57 11.35 5.91
C SER A 133 -12.61 10.32 6.33
N ASP A 134 -12.95 9.41 5.41
CA ASP A 134 -13.81 8.26 5.61
C ASP A 134 -13.33 7.11 4.72
N VAL A 135 -13.54 5.86 5.12
CA VAL A 135 -13.15 4.68 4.32
C VAL A 135 -13.94 4.58 3.01
N MET A 136 -15.12 5.19 2.94
CA MET A 136 -15.92 5.26 1.72
C MET A 136 -15.56 6.46 0.83
N SER A 137 -14.50 7.19 1.14
CA SER A 137 -13.99 8.28 0.29
C SER A 137 -13.31 7.73 -0.97
N GLU A 138 -13.52 8.42 -2.09
CA GLU A 138 -12.75 8.25 -3.33
C GLU A 138 -11.44 9.05 -3.33
N ASN A 139 -11.32 10.00 -2.40
CA ASN A 139 -10.13 10.81 -2.25
C ASN A 139 -9.26 10.28 -1.10
N VAL A 140 -7.96 10.24 -1.33
CA VAL A 140 -6.98 9.83 -0.33
C VAL A 140 -5.89 10.87 -0.18
N SER A 141 -5.31 10.91 1.00
CA SER A 141 -4.16 11.75 1.32
C SER A 141 -2.90 10.90 1.52
N LEU A 142 -1.77 11.42 1.08
CA LEU A 142 -0.45 10.91 1.43
C LEU A 142 0.17 11.82 2.50
N ASN A 143 0.42 11.27 3.68
CA ASN A 143 0.98 12.02 4.81
C ASN A 143 0.19 13.31 5.11
N GLY A 144 -1.15 13.24 5.03
CA GLY A 144 -2.06 14.34 5.31
C GLY A 144 -2.27 15.34 4.16
N LYS A 145 -1.61 15.15 3.00
CA LYS A 145 -1.83 15.94 1.79
C LYS A 145 -2.62 15.14 0.77
N GLU A 146 -3.75 15.68 0.32
CA GLU A 146 -4.58 15.03 -0.70
C GLU A 146 -3.79 14.76 -2.00
N LEU A 147 -4.03 13.58 -2.56
CA LEU A 147 -3.37 13.13 -3.80
C LEU A 147 -4.26 13.46 -5.00
N GLU A 148 -3.71 14.25 -5.89
CA GLU A 148 -4.32 14.58 -7.18
C GLU A 148 -3.27 14.46 -8.29
N SER A 149 -3.69 14.00 -9.45
CA SER A 149 -2.87 14.08 -10.67
C SER A 149 -2.69 15.52 -11.10
N LYS A 150 -1.55 15.81 -11.73
CA LYS A 150 -1.36 17.09 -12.40
C LYS A 150 -2.29 17.20 -13.60
N SER A 151 -2.41 18.40 -14.15
CA SER A 151 -3.25 18.71 -15.34
C SER A 151 -2.89 17.88 -16.58
N ASP A 152 -1.66 17.38 -16.66
CA ASP A 152 -1.17 16.49 -17.73
C ASP A 152 -1.38 14.98 -17.42
N GLY A 153 -2.10 14.65 -16.34
CA GLY A 153 -2.34 13.29 -15.88
C GLY A 153 -1.18 12.66 -15.12
N THR A 154 -0.02 13.33 -15.00
CA THR A 154 1.11 12.75 -14.26
C THR A 154 0.87 12.75 -12.75
N PRO A 155 1.26 11.67 -12.04
CA PRO A 155 1.19 11.65 -10.59
C PRO A 155 2.04 12.74 -9.94
N PRO A 156 1.62 13.27 -8.78
CA PRO A 156 2.44 14.21 -8.01
C PRO A 156 3.71 13.53 -7.49
N VAL A 157 4.66 14.34 -7.05
CA VAL A 157 5.84 13.82 -6.35
C VAL A 157 5.39 13.31 -4.98
N MET A 158 5.49 12.01 -4.79
CA MET A 158 5.12 11.35 -3.53
C MET A 158 6.34 11.33 -2.60
N LEU A 159 6.38 12.27 -1.66
CA LEU A 159 7.49 12.40 -0.72
C LEU A 159 7.17 11.66 0.60
N GLY A 160 8.11 10.81 1.02
CA GLY A 160 8.03 10.19 2.33
C GLY A 160 8.44 11.15 3.45
N GLN A 161 7.76 11.10 4.58
CA GLN A 161 8.16 11.77 5.81
C GLN A 161 9.27 10.97 6.50
N SER A 162 10.30 11.66 6.97
CA SER A 162 11.39 11.02 7.73
C SER A 162 10.93 10.65 9.12
N PHE A 163 11.32 9.48 9.59
CA PHE A 163 11.19 9.07 10.97
C PHE A 163 12.53 8.54 11.52
N LYS A 164 12.67 8.58 12.84
CA LYS A 164 13.88 8.11 13.53
C LYS A 164 13.76 6.64 13.92
N ARG A 165 14.84 6.04 14.37
CA ARG A 165 14.84 4.72 15.00
C ARG A 165 14.11 4.79 16.35
N GLU A 166 12.83 4.48 16.34
CA GLU A 166 11.95 4.52 17.52
C GLU A 166 10.64 3.78 17.25
N THR A 167 9.70 3.90 18.17
CA THR A 167 8.35 3.41 17.99
C THR A 167 7.56 4.34 17.08
N GLU A 168 7.00 3.78 16.01
CA GLU A 168 6.12 4.46 15.07
C GLU A 168 4.66 4.11 15.35
N GLU A 169 3.80 5.11 15.28
CA GLU A 169 2.37 4.98 15.46
C GLU A 169 1.63 4.93 14.12
N PHE A 170 0.66 4.05 14.05
CA PHE A 170 -0.23 3.85 12.91
C PHE A 170 -1.65 4.19 13.34
N ALA A 171 -2.16 5.32 12.90
CA ALA A 171 -3.53 5.75 13.19
C ALA A 171 -4.55 4.73 12.68
N PRO A 172 -5.76 4.71 13.23
CA PRO A 172 -6.86 3.88 12.74
C PRO A 172 -7.06 4.02 11.23
N LEU A 173 -7.39 2.92 10.56
CA LEU A 173 -7.73 2.87 9.15
C LEU A 173 -6.71 3.58 8.24
N THR A 174 -5.43 3.22 8.42
CA THR A 174 -4.32 3.72 7.57
C THR A 174 -3.56 2.59 6.89
N ILE A 175 -3.02 2.90 5.70
CA ILE A 175 -2.11 2.07 4.92
C ILE A 175 -0.75 2.77 4.92
N THR A 176 0.27 2.18 5.51
CA THR A 176 1.58 2.81 5.64
C THR A 176 2.69 1.95 5.05
N PHE A 177 3.45 2.52 4.14
CA PHE A 177 4.70 1.95 3.65
C PHE A 177 5.86 2.61 4.38
N LEU A 178 6.76 1.80 4.95
CA LEU A 178 7.95 2.23 5.67
C LEU A 178 9.18 1.76 4.91
N ASN A 179 9.94 2.67 4.37
CA ASN A 179 11.18 2.38 3.68
C ASN A 179 12.36 2.55 4.62
N LEU A 180 13.11 1.46 4.87
CA LEU A 180 14.17 1.32 5.86
C LEU A 180 15.54 1.12 5.17
N PRO A 181 16.21 2.19 4.72
CA PRO A 181 17.48 2.07 4.00
C PRO A 181 18.61 1.49 4.87
N GLY A 182 18.53 1.71 6.18
CA GLY A 182 19.52 1.24 7.15
C GLY A 182 19.30 -0.21 7.63
N ALA A 183 18.36 -0.96 7.07
CA ALA A 183 18.05 -2.33 7.51
C ALA A 183 19.23 -3.30 7.29
N ARG A 184 20.07 -3.05 6.28
CA ARG A 184 21.24 -3.88 5.91
C ARG A 184 20.92 -5.37 5.83
N ASN A 185 19.73 -5.69 5.30
CA ASN A 185 19.29 -7.07 5.20
C ASN A 185 20.10 -7.80 4.11
N ALA A 186 20.77 -8.89 4.49
CA ALA A 186 21.62 -9.66 3.58
C ALA A 186 20.85 -10.25 2.41
N ALA A 187 19.56 -10.60 2.58
CA ALA A 187 18.72 -11.08 1.51
C ALA A 187 18.41 -10.02 0.43
N CYS A 188 18.63 -8.73 0.72
CA CYS A 188 18.34 -7.59 -0.16
C CYS A 188 19.58 -6.99 -0.83
N THR A 189 20.69 -7.72 -0.87
CA THR A 189 21.96 -7.20 -1.41
C THR A 189 22.24 -7.57 -2.86
N ASN A 190 21.44 -8.48 -3.44
CA ASN A 190 21.58 -8.96 -4.83
C ASN A 190 20.63 -8.20 -5.75
#